data_d48615f1ae91f21ccc615067f10470a9
#
_entry.id   d48615f1ae91f21ccc615067f10470a9
#
_cell.length_a   1.000
_cell.length_b   1.000
_cell.length_c   1.000
_cell.angle_alpha   90.00
_cell.angle_beta   90.00
_cell.angle_gamma   90.00
#
_symmetry.space_group_name_H-M   'P 1'
#
loop_
_entity.id
_entity.type
_entity.pdbx_description
1 polymer ?
#
loop_
_entity_poly.entity_id
_entity_poly.type
_entity_poly.pdbx_seq_one_letter_code
_entity_poly.pdbx_strand_id
1 'polypeptide(L)'
;MKTFNAGYVIFEYPDEWEAEKADILSNPDCIATLSKGEDNLINAVMFPTQTNLDDYKIFMEDAISDDGGVILASDFIQIADMDAIKLHANMDAPEINFDIHTYVFIEKGNIYIFELRTLDVSGESESEFKDIVSSLQILK
;
A
#
# COMPACT_ATOMS: atom_id res chain seq x y z
N MET A 1 -4.18 -13.64 14.31
CA MET A 1 -3.61 -13.18 13.01
C MET A 1 -3.98 -14.14 11.91
N LYS A 2 -4.35 -13.62 10.77
CA LYS A 2 -4.62 -14.38 9.56
C LYS A 2 -3.44 -14.25 8.61
N THR A 3 -3.29 -15.21 7.71
CA THR A 3 -2.23 -15.19 6.70
C THR A 3 -2.84 -15.13 5.30
N PHE A 4 -2.37 -14.21 4.49
CA PHE A 4 -2.70 -14.14 3.07
C PHE A 4 -1.53 -14.73 2.28
N ASN A 5 -1.83 -15.66 1.39
CA ASN A 5 -0.82 -16.33 0.56
C ASN A 5 -1.28 -16.36 -0.89
N ALA A 6 -0.58 -15.59 -1.72
CA ALA A 6 -0.83 -15.55 -3.18
C ALA A 6 0.15 -16.44 -3.96
N GLY A 7 1.01 -17.20 -3.27
CA GLY A 7 2.03 -18.04 -3.88
C GLY A 7 3.36 -17.33 -4.04
N TYR A 8 3.38 -16.10 -4.51
CA TYR A 8 4.59 -15.29 -4.69
C TYR A 8 4.73 -14.19 -3.62
N VAL A 9 3.67 -13.92 -2.89
CA VAL A 9 3.63 -12.93 -1.81
C VAL A 9 2.85 -13.52 -0.65
N ILE A 10 3.40 -13.40 0.55
CA ILE A 10 2.76 -13.82 1.80
C ILE A 10 2.84 -12.67 2.78
N PHE A 11 1.76 -12.42 3.50
CA PHE A 11 1.75 -11.46 4.62
C PHE A 11 0.71 -11.86 5.66
N GLU A 12 0.87 -11.33 6.87
CA GLU A 12 -0.07 -11.54 7.96
C GLU A 12 -0.88 -10.28 8.21
N TYR A 13 -2.12 -10.45 8.66
CA TYR A 13 -3.00 -9.32 8.97
C TYR A 13 -3.88 -9.62 10.17
N PRO A 14 -4.30 -8.57 10.92
CA PRO A 14 -5.17 -8.76 12.09
C PRO A 14 -6.54 -9.33 11.74
N ASP A 15 -7.14 -10.03 12.68
CA ASP A 15 -8.41 -10.72 12.47
C ASP A 15 -9.57 -9.78 12.15
N GLU A 16 -9.46 -8.51 12.53
CA GLU A 16 -10.49 -7.49 12.26
C GLU A 16 -10.55 -7.06 10.79
N TRP A 17 -9.52 -7.38 10.02
CA TRP A 17 -9.49 -7.08 8.59
C TRP A 17 -10.02 -8.27 7.80
N GLU A 18 -10.72 -7.97 6.72
CA GLU A 18 -11.15 -8.98 5.76
C GLU A 18 -10.33 -8.86 4.49
N ALA A 19 -9.79 -9.97 4.02
CA ALA A 19 -8.99 -10.00 2.80
C ALA A 19 -9.75 -10.68 1.69
N GLU A 20 -9.70 -10.09 0.48
CA GLU A 20 -10.25 -10.66 -0.73
C GLU A 20 -9.12 -10.87 -1.73
N LYS A 21 -9.06 -12.08 -2.30
CA LYS A 21 -8.14 -12.36 -3.38
C LYS A 21 -8.64 -11.67 -4.65
N ALA A 22 -7.72 -11.03 -5.37
CA ALA A 22 -8.06 -10.30 -6.57
C ALA A 22 -8.59 -11.22 -7.66
N ASP A 23 -9.55 -10.70 -8.44
CA ASP A 23 -9.99 -11.32 -9.68
C ASP A 23 -8.96 -10.97 -10.76
N ILE A 24 -8.18 -11.96 -11.17
CA ILE A 24 -7.11 -11.80 -12.16
C ILE A 24 -7.65 -11.29 -13.49
N LEU A 25 -8.87 -11.66 -13.84
CA LEU A 25 -9.48 -11.27 -15.12
C LEU A 25 -9.88 -9.79 -15.12
N SER A 26 -10.36 -9.28 -14.00
CA SER A 26 -10.79 -7.88 -13.86
C SER A 26 -9.65 -6.95 -13.47
N ASN A 27 -8.72 -7.42 -12.63
CA ASN A 27 -7.60 -6.63 -12.10
C ASN A 27 -6.33 -7.48 -12.09
N PRO A 28 -5.67 -7.64 -13.26
CA PRO A 28 -4.50 -8.53 -13.34
C PRO A 28 -3.33 -8.09 -12.45
N ASP A 29 -3.23 -6.81 -12.12
CA ASP A 29 -2.15 -6.30 -11.28
C ASP A 29 -2.46 -6.33 -9.79
N CYS A 30 -3.71 -6.57 -9.41
CA CYS A 30 -4.11 -6.56 -8.01
C CYS A 30 -3.76 -7.88 -7.32
N ILE A 31 -3.07 -7.79 -6.19
CA ILE A 31 -2.75 -8.96 -5.36
C ILE A 31 -3.92 -9.28 -4.43
N ALA A 32 -4.38 -8.27 -3.71
CA ALA A 32 -5.41 -8.42 -2.69
C ALA A 32 -6.04 -7.07 -2.34
N THR A 33 -7.23 -7.14 -1.79
CA THR A 33 -7.90 -6.01 -1.16
C THR A 33 -8.25 -6.41 0.27
N LEU A 34 -7.92 -5.57 1.24
CA LEU A 34 -8.26 -5.77 2.63
C LEU A 34 -9.12 -4.61 3.11
N SER A 35 -10.10 -4.90 3.96
CA SER A 35 -10.97 -3.87 4.51
C SER A 35 -11.22 -4.09 5.99
N LYS A 36 -11.40 -2.99 6.72
CA LYS A 36 -11.83 -3.00 8.12
C LYS A 36 -12.92 -1.94 8.27
N GLY A 37 -14.17 -2.40 8.37
CA GLY A 37 -15.33 -1.50 8.31
C GLY A 37 -15.43 -0.83 6.95
N GLU A 38 -16.09 0.34 6.92
CA GLU A 38 -16.27 1.12 5.71
C GLU A 38 -15.21 2.22 5.53
N ASP A 39 -14.41 2.46 6.58
CA ASP A 39 -13.50 3.59 6.66
C ASP A 39 -12.07 3.25 6.34
N ASN A 40 -11.75 1.98 6.16
CA ASN A 40 -10.37 1.52 5.96
C ASN A 40 -10.31 0.52 4.83
N LEU A 41 -9.45 0.82 3.83
CA LEU A 41 -9.26 -0.03 2.67
C LEU A 41 -7.78 -0.10 2.33
N ILE A 42 -7.26 -1.32 2.19
CA ILE A 42 -5.90 -1.56 1.71
C ILE A 42 -5.99 -2.20 0.33
N ASN A 43 -5.28 -1.63 -0.63
CA ASN A 43 -5.09 -2.23 -1.95
C ASN A 43 -3.63 -2.62 -2.11
N ALA A 44 -3.39 -3.84 -2.56
CA ALA A 44 -2.05 -4.33 -2.86
C ALA A 44 -1.99 -4.69 -4.34
N VAL A 45 -1.02 -4.10 -5.06
CA VAL A 45 -0.83 -4.34 -6.49
C VAL A 45 0.62 -4.71 -6.77
N MET A 46 0.84 -5.41 -7.88
CA MET A 46 2.17 -5.74 -8.37
C MET A 46 2.14 -5.78 -9.90
N PHE A 47 3.15 -5.17 -10.52
CA PHE A 47 3.30 -5.23 -11.97
C PHE A 47 4.77 -5.10 -12.36
N PRO A 48 5.17 -5.57 -13.56
CA PRO A 48 6.55 -5.43 -14.03
C PRO A 48 6.92 -3.97 -14.20
N THR A 49 8.18 -3.64 -13.91
CA THR A 49 8.67 -2.27 -14.06
C THR A 49 10.14 -2.26 -14.42
N GLN A 50 10.56 -1.18 -15.09
CA GLN A 50 11.97 -0.88 -15.33
C GLN A 50 12.42 0.36 -14.57
N THR A 51 11.53 0.97 -13.79
CA THR A 51 11.87 2.14 -12.98
C THR A 51 12.63 1.75 -11.70
N ASN A 52 13.13 2.73 -10.99
CA ASN A 52 13.74 2.55 -9.68
C ASN A 52 12.96 3.34 -8.63
N LEU A 53 13.29 3.14 -7.34
CA LEU A 53 12.58 3.81 -6.25
C LEU A 53 12.74 5.33 -6.31
N ASP A 54 13.93 5.84 -6.68
CA ASP A 54 14.18 7.28 -6.75
C ASP A 54 13.22 7.95 -7.73
N ASP A 55 13.13 7.41 -8.95
CA ASP A 55 12.25 7.96 -9.99
C ASP A 55 10.79 7.77 -9.67
N TYR A 56 10.43 6.62 -9.10
CA TYR A 56 9.04 6.35 -8.75
C TYR A 56 8.53 7.27 -7.64
N LYS A 57 9.40 7.60 -6.68
CA LYS A 57 9.05 8.54 -5.60
C LYS A 57 8.63 9.90 -6.16
N ILE A 58 9.41 10.41 -7.12
CA ILE A 58 9.11 11.68 -7.78
C ILE A 58 7.79 11.59 -8.54
N PHE A 59 7.60 10.52 -9.31
CA PHE A 59 6.37 10.28 -10.07
C PHE A 59 5.14 10.25 -9.16
N MET A 60 5.25 9.54 -8.05
CA MET A 60 4.14 9.38 -7.10
C MET A 60 3.80 10.71 -6.41
N GLU A 61 4.83 11.47 -5.99
CA GLU A 61 4.62 12.78 -5.38
C GLU A 61 3.93 13.75 -6.33
N ASP A 62 4.37 13.76 -7.59
CA ASP A 62 3.76 14.61 -8.62
C ASP A 62 2.30 14.21 -8.88
N ALA A 63 2.02 12.93 -8.98
CA ALA A 63 0.67 12.43 -9.22
C ALA A 63 -0.31 12.82 -8.10
N ILE A 64 0.13 12.71 -6.85
CA ILE A 64 -0.69 13.09 -5.69
C ILE A 64 -0.95 14.60 -5.69
N SER A 65 0.09 15.40 -5.94
CA SER A 65 -0.05 16.86 -5.98
C SER A 65 -0.96 17.31 -7.10
N ASP A 66 -0.87 16.67 -8.27
CA ASP A 66 -1.73 16.98 -9.41
C ASP A 66 -3.19 16.64 -9.14
N ASP A 67 -3.46 15.63 -8.31
CA ASP A 67 -4.81 15.24 -7.91
C ASP A 67 -5.37 16.08 -6.76
N GLY A 68 -4.63 17.08 -6.30
CA GLY A 68 -5.07 17.96 -5.21
C GLY A 68 -4.74 17.46 -3.81
N GLY A 69 -3.92 16.43 -3.70
CA GLY A 69 -3.46 15.92 -2.41
C GLY A 69 -2.34 16.76 -1.82
N VAL A 70 -2.19 16.67 -0.51
CA VAL A 70 -1.10 17.31 0.24
C VAL A 70 -0.20 16.22 0.80
N ILE A 71 1.08 16.24 0.43
CA ILE A 71 2.05 15.27 0.92
C ILE A 71 2.50 15.72 2.31
N LEU A 72 2.29 14.86 3.30
CA LEU A 72 2.66 15.12 4.69
C LEU A 72 4.01 14.51 5.06
N ALA A 73 4.38 13.40 4.43
CA ALA A 73 5.68 12.77 4.60
C ALA A 73 5.98 11.88 3.39
N SER A 74 7.23 11.84 2.96
CA SER A 74 7.68 11.00 1.86
C SER A 74 9.15 10.69 2.06
N ASP A 75 9.46 9.43 2.37
CA ASP A 75 10.79 9.02 2.79
C ASP A 75 11.20 7.68 2.18
N PHE A 76 12.52 7.49 2.05
CA PHE A 76 13.07 6.16 1.83
C PHE A 76 13.28 5.50 3.18
N ILE A 77 12.84 4.26 3.31
CA ILE A 77 12.94 3.49 4.54
C ILE A 77 13.37 2.05 4.24
N GLN A 78 13.60 1.28 5.28
CA GLN A 78 13.71 -0.17 5.19
C GLN A 78 12.60 -0.80 6.00
N ILE A 79 11.90 -1.75 5.40
CA ILE A 79 10.82 -2.49 6.04
C ILE A 79 10.76 -3.89 5.41
N ALA A 80 10.49 -4.92 6.22
CA ALA A 80 10.49 -6.31 5.75
C ALA A 80 11.80 -6.71 5.07
N ASP A 81 12.94 -6.16 5.54
CA ASP A 81 14.29 -6.36 5.00
C ASP A 81 14.45 -5.87 3.55
N MET A 82 13.62 -4.94 3.11
CA MET A 82 13.67 -4.37 1.76
C MET A 82 13.72 -2.86 1.83
N ASP A 83 14.39 -2.25 0.82
CA ASP A 83 14.29 -0.82 0.62
C ASP A 83 12.90 -0.47 0.11
N ALA A 84 12.34 0.60 0.64
CA ALA A 84 10.98 1.00 0.32
C ALA A 84 10.82 2.51 0.32
N ILE A 85 9.77 2.97 -0.34
CA ILE A 85 9.27 4.33 -0.18
C ILE A 85 8.09 4.25 0.80
N LYS A 86 8.07 5.15 1.79
CA LYS A 86 6.90 5.36 2.62
C LYS A 86 6.37 6.76 2.36
N LEU A 87 5.09 6.85 2.02
CA LEU A 87 4.43 8.14 1.76
C LEU A 87 3.15 8.25 2.59
N HIS A 88 2.93 9.43 3.15
CA HIS A 88 1.69 9.81 3.81
C HIS A 88 1.18 11.08 3.16
N ALA A 89 -0.06 11.06 2.69
CA ALA A 89 -0.70 12.21 2.08
C ALA A 89 -2.13 12.35 2.58
N ASN A 90 -2.64 13.56 2.51
CA ASN A 90 -4.05 13.85 2.76
C ASN A 90 -4.71 14.24 1.46
N MET A 91 -5.82 13.58 1.14
CA MET A 91 -6.63 13.87 -0.04
C MET A 91 -7.86 14.63 0.41
N ASP A 92 -7.94 15.91 0.01
CA ASP A 92 -9.07 16.78 0.33
C ASP A 92 -9.96 16.88 -0.90
N ALA A 93 -10.87 15.94 -1.02
CA ALA A 93 -11.89 15.96 -2.08
C ALA A 93 -13.14 16.70 -1.60
N PRO A 94 -13.96 17.26 -2.52
CA PRO A 94 -15.13 18.07 -2.13
C PRO A 94 -16.10 17.36 -1.18
N GLU A 95 -16.22 16.05 -1.28
CA GLU A 95 -17.21 15.28 -0.51
C GLU A 95 -16.60 14.49 0.63
N ILE A 96 -15.28 14.29 0.61
CA ILE A 96 -14.61 13.46 1.60
C ILE A 96 -13.14 13.85 1.75
N ASN A 97 -12.67 13.88 2.99
CA ASN A 97 -11.26 14.08 3.32
C ASN A 97 -10.72 12.78 3.91
N PHE A 98 -9.68 12.22 3.31
CA PHE A 98 -9.10 10.97 3.79
C PHE A 98 -7.59 10.98 3.66
N ASP A 99 -6.95 10.13 4.46
CA ASP A 99 -5.50 9.95 4.42
C ASP A 99 -5.13 8.73 3.57
N ILE A 100 -4.00 8.86 2.89
CA ILE A 100 -3.37 7.77 2.13
C ILE A 100 -2.02 7.48 2.77
N HIS A 101 -1.76 6.21 3.06
CA HIS A 101 -0.46 5.71 3.47
C HIS A 101 -0.02 4.67 2.46
N THR A 102 1.18 4.81 1.91
CA THR A 102 1.65 3.94 0.84
C THR A 102 3.06 3.43 1.14
N TYR A 103 3.28 2.14 0.88
CA TYR A 103 4.60 1.53 0.85
C TYR A 103 4.85 0.99 -0.54
N VAL A 104 6.03 1.28 -1.10
CA VAL A 104 6.43 0.85 -2.44
C VAL A 104 7.74 0.09 -2.36
N PHE A 105 7.77 -1.09 -2.95
CA PHE A 105 8.97 -1.92 -3.07
C PHE A 105 9.23 -2.23 -4.52
N ILE A 106 10.50 -2.35 -4.90
CA ILE A 106 10.88 -2.88 -6.23
C ILE A 106 11.81 -4.05 -6.00
N GLU A 107 11.38 -5.23 -6.42
CA GLU A 107 12.12 -6.48 -6.26
C GLU A 107 12.06 -7.29 -7.55
N LYS A 108 13.22 -7.71 -8.05
CA LYS A 108 13.33 -8.62 -9.20
C LYS A 108 12.54 -8.16 -10.43
N GLY A 109 12.56 -6.87 -10.72
CA GLY A 109 11.89 -6.31 -11.90
C GLY A 109 10.40 -6.08 -11.74
N ASN A 110 9.85 -6.21 -10.54
CA ASN A 110 8.45 -5.93 -10.26
C ASN A 110 8.31 -4.86 -9.19
N ILE A 111 7.32 -4.01 -9.34
CA ILE A 111 6.96 -3.03 -8.33
C ILE A 111 5.77 -3.55 -7.53
N TYR A 112 5.85 -3.41 -6.21
CA TYR A 112 4.80 -3.80 -5.27
C TYR A 112 4.33 -2.55 -4.55
N ILE A 113 3.04 -2.25 -4.62
CA ILE A 113 2.45 -1.06 -4.00
C ILE A 113 1.36 -1.50 -3.04
N PHE A 114 1.52 -1.15 -1.78
CA PHE A 114 0.51 -1.33 -0.74
C PHE A 114 0.02 0.04 -0.33
N GLU A 115 -1.28 0.28 -0.47
CA GLU A 115 -1.89 1.58 -0.16
C GLU A 115 -3.05 1.42 0.80
N LEU A 116 -3.00 2.16 1.91
CA LEU A 116 -4.11 2.30 2.84
C LEU A 116 -4.82 3.61 2.60
N ARG A 117 -6.13 3.57 2.39
CA ARG A 117 -7.01 4.75 2.42
C ARG A 117 -7.83 4.67 3.69
N THR A 118 -7.80 5.72 4.50
CA THR A 118 -8.42 5.67 5.82
C THR A 118 -9.05 7.02 6.20
N LEU A 119 -10.18 6.94 6.89
CA LEU A 119 -10.80 8.06 7.58
C LEU A 119 -10.43 8.07 9.07
N ASP A 120 -9.70 7.06 9.53
CA ASP A 120 -9.28 6.93 10.92
C ASP A 120 -8.16 7.90 11.24
N VAL A 121 -8.43 8.85 12.12
CA VAL A 121 -7.45 9.85 12.56
C VAL A 121 -6.70 9.43 13.83
N SER A 122 -7.05 8.30 14.44
CA SER A 122 -6.41 7.82 15.68
C SER A 122 -5.01 7.25 15.46
N GLY A 123 -4.71 6.82 14.23
CA GLY A 123 -3.46 6.16 13.90
C GLY A 123 -3.48 4.64 14.10
N GLU A 124 -4.58 4.07 14.57
CA GLU A 124 -4.70 2.62 14.78
C GLU A 124 -4.59 1.86 13.46
N SER A 125 -5.33 2.30 12.45
CA SER A 125 -5.32 1.64 11.13
C SER A 125 -3.97 1.78 10.44
N GLU A 126 -3.29 2.92 10.59
CA GLU A 126 -1.93 3.09 10.06
C GLU A 126 -0.96 2.13 10.75
N SER A 127 -1.05 2.00 12.06
CA SER A 127 -0.19 1.08 12.82
C SER A 127 -0.41 -0.37 12.40
N GLU A 128 -1.65 -0.78 12.23
CA GLU A 128 -1.99 -2.11 11.73
C GLU A 128 -1.48 -2.33 10.30
N PHE A 129 -1.62 -1.33 9.45
CA PHE A 129 -1.10 -1.38 8.08
C PHE A 129 0.41 -1.56 8.06
N LYS A 130 1.13 -0.82 8.89
CA LYS A 130 2.59 -0.97 9.03
C LYS A 130 2.96 -2.40 9.46
N ASP A 131 2.23 -2.98 10.38
CA ASP A 131 2.45 -4.35 10.84
C ASP A 131 2.22 -5.36 9.71
N ILE A 132 1.17 -5.16 8.91
CA ILE A 132 0.88 -5.99 7.75
C ILE A 132 2.06 -5.96 6.76
N VAL A 133 2.51 -4.77 6.40
CA VAL A 133 3.62 -4.60 5.45
C VAL A 133 4.92 -5.16 6.02
N SER A 134 5.15 -5.01 7.34
CA SER A 134 6.34 -5.54 8.00
C SER A 134 6.43 -7.06 7.94
N SER A 135 5.31 -7.74 7.83
CA SER A 135 5.24 -9.21 7.73
C SER A 135 5.43 -9.73 6.31
N LEU A 136 5.55 -8.84 5.33
CA LEU A 136 5.59 -9.19 3.92
C LEU A 136 6.79 -10.07 3.57
N GLN A 137 6.52 -11.14 2.82
CA GLN A 137 7.55 -12.01 2.24
C GLN A 137 7.30 -12.10 0.74
N ILE A 138 8.30 -11.76 -0.04
CA ILE A 138 8.28 -11.91 -1.50
C ILE A 138 9.11 -13.15 -1.83
N LEU A 139 8.47 -14.16 -2.40
CA LEU A 139 9.06 -15.49 -2.59
C LEU A 139 9.81 -15.63 -3.91
N LYS A 140 9.85 -14.60 -4.73
CA LYS A 140 10.59 -14.66 -6.00
C LYS A 140 11.37 -13.41 -6.27
#